data_07acbc3522ad3c4fed3f93a3dcc7bbe0
#
_entry.id   07acbc3522ad3c4fed3f93a3dcc7bbe0
#
_cell.length_a   1.000
_cell.length_b   1.000
_cell.length_c   1.000
_cell.angle_alpha   90.00
_cell.angle_beta   90.00
_cell.angle_gamma   90.00
#
_symmetry.space_group_name_H-M   'P 1'
#
loop_
_entity.id
_entity.type
_entity.pdbx_description
1 polymer ?
#
loop_
_entity_poly.entity_id
_entity_poly.type
_entity_poly.pdbx_seq_one_letter_code
_entity_poly.pdbx_strand_id
1 'polypeptide(L)'
;MSQLVLILGDQLSPSLSSLDGVDKTRDTILLCEVMAEATYVGHHKKKIAFIFSAMRHFAEELRGEGYRVRYTRIDDPDNAGSFSGEVQRALNDLTPSRICVTEAGEWRVKSEIERFASAFNIEVDIRPDRRFLASHEEFERWAAGRKSLTMEYFYREMRRKTGLLMNGEEPVGGRWNFDSENRSPAKPDLLRPRHPVFAPDRITRDVIDTVERLFPDNFGKLENFGFAVTRADAERALSAFINDFLMNFGATQDAMLQDDPYLNHSLLSFYINCGLLDALEVCRVAERAYYEGAAPLNAVEGFIRQIIGWREYMRGIYWFAGPDYVDSNFFQNDRPLPGFYWTGKTHMNCMATVITETIENAYAHHIQRLMITGNFALLAGIDPKAVHQWYLEVYADAYEWVELPNVIGMSQYADGGFLGTKPYAASGNYINRMSDYCSNCRYDPKERLGDKACPFNALYWDFLARNREKLKSNHRLAQPYATWSRMSEDVRHDIRAKAALFLNRLS
;
A
#
# COMPACT_ATOMS: atom_id res chain seq x y z
N MET A 1 10.88 1.48 39.37
CA MET A 1 11.59 0.63 38.37
C MET A 1 11.51 1.35 37.04
N SER A 2 12.58 1.33 36.21
CA SER A 2 12.56 1.94 34.88
C SER A 2 12.11 0.93 33.83
N GLN A 3 11.60 1.41 32.71
CA GLN A 3 11.27 0.59 31.55
C GLN A 3 12.02 1.05 30.30
N LEU A 4 12.23 0.12 29.37
CA LEU A 4 12.67 0.40 28.01
C LEU A 4 11.45 0.37 27.08
N VAL A 5 11.19 1.47 26.39
CA VAL A 5 10.09 1.57 25.42
C VAL A 5 10.64 1.47 24.01
N LEU A 6 10.36 0.37 23.33
CA LEU A 6 10.76 0.20 21.92
C LEU A 6 9.69 0.81 21.00
N ILE A 7 10.12 1.69 20.10
CA ILE A 7 9.29 2.24 19.03
C ILE A 7 9.85 1.82 17.67
N LEU A 8 9.01 1.24 16.82
CA LEU A 8 9.37 0.79 15.49
C LEU A 8 9.26 1.92 14.45
N GLY A 9 9.91 1.76 13.30
CA GLY A 9 9.97 2.78 12.24
C GLY A 9 8.62 3.12 11.59
N ASP A 10 7.64 2.24 11.70
CA ASP A 10 6.25 2.46 11.25
C ASP A 10 5.32 2.97 12.36
N GLN A 11 5.86 3.35 13.53
CA GLN A 11 5.10 3.73 14.72
C GLN A 11 5.40 5.17 15.19
N LEU A 12 5.43 6.12 14.25
CA LEU A 12 5.86 7.50 14.53
C LEU A 12 4.68 8.40 14.97
N SER A 13 4.03 8.03 16.07
CA SER A 13 2.87 8.74 16.62
C SER A 13 3.03 9.03 18.11
N PRO A 14 2.71 10.24 18.60
CA PRO A 14 2.71 10.54 20.02
C PRO A 14 1.57 9.83 20.79
N SER A 15 0.58 9.28 20.08
CA SER A 15 -0.55 8.54 20.68
C SER A 15 -0.33 7.03 20.80
N LEU A 16 0.92 6.56 20.66
CA LEU A 16 1.23 5.14 20.84
C LEU A 16 0.89 4.66 22.24
N SER A 17 0.31 3.47 22.31
CA SER A 17 -0.03 2.84 23.60
C SER A 17 1.20 2.57 24.46
N SER A 18 2.36 2.31 23.85
CA SER A 18 3.63 2.13 24.57
C SER A 18 4.15 3.40 25.24
N LEU A 19 3.68 4.58 24.83
CA LEU A 19 4.00 5.86 25.47
C LEU A 19 3.10 6.18 26.66
N ASP A 20 1.98 5.46 26.84
CA ASP A 20 1.08 5.70 27.98
C ASP A 20 1.81 5.42 29.30
N GLY A 21 1.82 6.42 30.18
CA GLY A 21 2.39 6.30 31.52
C GLY A 21 3.92 6.22 31.58
N VAL A 22 4.62 6.61 30.52
CA VAL A 22 6.09 6.71 30.50
C VAL A 22 6.55 7.81 31.44
N ASP A 23 7.43 7.47 32.37
CA ASP A 23 8.09 8.42 33.27
C ASP A 23 9.31 9.03 32.58
N LYS A 24 9.19 10.29 32.15
CA LYS A 24 10.22 11.02 31.41
C LYS A 24 11.56 11.16 32.17
N THR A 25 11.57 10.93 33.47
CA THR A 25 12.78 11.02 34.30
C THR A 25 13.55 9.71 34.45
N ARG A 26 12.87 8.57 34.27
CA ARG A 26 13.42 7.24 34.53
C ARG A 26 13.43 6.32 33.35
N ASP A 27 12.38 6.38 32.51
CA ASP A 27 12.20 5.48 31.39
C ASP A 27 13.00 5.95 30.18
N THR A 28 13.36 5.04 29.31
CA THR A 28 14.10 5.36 28.09
C THR A 28 13.35 4.82 26.89
N ILE A 29 13.14 5.67 25.89
CA ILE A 29 12.60 5.29 24.57
C ILE A 29 13.77 4.89 23.68
N LEU A 30 13.66 3.73 23.03
CA LEU A 30 14.60 3.23 22.05
C LEU A 30 13.98 3.32 20.65
N LEU A 31 14.65 4.04 19.76
CA LEU A 31 14.45 3.98 18.32
C LEU A 31 15.78 3.58 17.67
N CYS A 32 15.74 2.72 16.67
CA CYS A 32 16.94 2.26 15.99
C CYS A 32 16.70 2.00 14.50
N GLU A 33 17.60 2.54 13.68
CA GLU A 33 17.73 2.18 12.27
C GLU A 33 18.56 0.91 12.22
N VAL A 34 18.00 -0.21 11.74
CA VAL A 34 18.71 -1.49 11.72
C VAL A 34 18.79 -2.08 10.32
N MET A 35 19.94 -2.69 10.01
CA MET A 35 20.17 -3.27 8.69
C MET A 35 19.17 -4.38 8.38
N ALA A 36 18.77 -5.20 9.37
CA ALA A 36 17.77 -6.25 9.20
C ALA A 36 16.43 -5.74 8.66
N GLU A 37 16.01 -4.50 9.03
CA GLU A 37 14.80 -3.87 8.50
C GLU A 37 15.02 -3.23 7.13
N ALA A 38 16.18 -2.65 6.90
CA ALA A 38 16.47 -1.96 5.65
C ALA A 38 16.73 -2.93 4.48
N THR A 39 17.02 -4.22 4.75
CA THR A 39 17.49 -5.18 3.74
C THR A 39 16.73 -6.50 3.69
N TYR A 40 15.64 -6.69 4.45
CA TYR A 40 14.84 -7.93 4.33
C TYR A 40 14.19 -8.09 2.95
N VAL A 41 14.00 -6.98 2.23
CA VAL A 41 13.77 -6.87 0.79
C VAL A 41 14.55 -5.67 0.26
N GLY A 42 14.70 -5.57 -1.07
CA GLY A 42 15.44 -4.48 -1.73
C GLY A 42 14.66 -3.15 -1.79
N HIS A 43 14.32 -2.57 -0.66
CA HIS A 43 13.48 -1.36 -0.59
C HIS A 43 13.94 -0.24 -1.50
N HIS A 44 12.99 0.49 -2.07
CA HIS A 44 13.23 1.72 -2.83
C HIS A 44 14.02 2.74 -1.98
N LYS A 45 15.05 3.36 -2.56
CA LYS A 45 15.91 4.35 -1.87
C LYS A 45 15.10 5.45 -1.17
N LYS A 46 14.05 5.98 -1.81
CA LYS A 46 13.16 6.99 -1.20
C LYS A 46 12.38 6.46 -0.01
N LYS A 47 12.00 5.17 0.01
CA LYS A 47 11.33 4.57 1.17
C LYS A 47 12.24 4.55 2.39
N ILE A 48 13.48 4.09 2.22
CA ILE A 48 14.48 4.06 3.30
C ILE A 48 14.74 5.50 3.79
N ALA A 49 14.98 6.44 2.86
CA ALA A 49 15.24 7.83 3.20
C ALA A 49 14.06 8.49 3.92
N PHE A 50 12.84 8.20 3.50
CA PHE A 50 11.62 8.71 4.14
C PHE A 50 11.49 8.21 5.59
N ILE A 51 11.58 6.90 5.80
CA ILE A 51 11.38 6.31 7.13
C ILE A 51 12.50 6.76 8.09
N PHE A 52 13.76 6.71 7.69
CA PHE A 52 14.86 7.15 8.56
C PHE A 52 14.77 8.65 8.88
N SER A 53 14.40 9.49 7.90
CA SER A 53 14.19 10.91 8.16
C SER A 53 13.05 11.14 9.16
N ALA A 54 11.92 10.47 8.97
CA ALA A 54 10.78 10.59 9.87
C ALA A 54 11.09 10.06 11.29
N MET A 55 11.83 8.95 11.40
CA MET A 55 12.30 8.42 12.70
C MET A 55 13.21 9.40 13.44
N ARG A 56 14.18 10.02 12.73
CA ARG A 56 15.09 11.01 13.35
C ARG A 56 14.34 12.24 13.82
N HIS A 57 13.41 12.75 13.01
CA HIS A 57 12.56 13.89 13.41
C HIS A 57 11.66 13.55 14.61
N PHE A 58 11.06 12.38 14.60
CA PHE A 58 10.22 11.94 15.73
C PHE A 58 11.03 11.77 17.02
N ALA A 59 12.27 11.28 16.93
CA ALA A 59 13.17 11.23 18.09
C ALA A 59 13.47 12.63 18.65
N GLU A 60 13.70 13.63 17.78
CA GLU A 60 13.89 15.02 18.22
C GLU A 60 12.60 15.62 18.81
N GLU A 61 11.43 15.32 18.26
CA GLU A 61 10.13 15.72 18.80
C GLU A 61 9.99 15.19 20.24
N LEU A 62 10.21 13.89 20.46
CA LEU A 62 10.14 13.27 21.78
C LEU A 62 11.16 13.87 22.77
N ARG A 63 12.39 14.17 22.33
CA ARG A 63 13.39 14.87 23.16
C ARG A 63 12.93 16.27 23.53
N GLY A 64 12.35 17.00 22.58
CA GLY A 64 11.75 18.31 22.82
C GLY A 64 10.62 18.30 23.82
N GLU A 65 9.87 17.21 23.90
CA GLU A 65 8.83 16.98 24.91
C GLU A 65 9.38 16.51 26.27
N GLY A 66 10.70 16.30 26.39
CA GLY A 66 11.36 15.93 27.64
C GLY A 66 11.50 14.43 27.86
N TYR A 67 11.27 13.57 26.87
CA TYR A 67 11.57 12.15 26.98
C TYR A 67 13.05 11.86 26.87
N ARG A 68 13.51 10.81 27.55
CA ARG A 68 14.84 10.26 27.36
C ARG A 68 14.83 9.34 26.15
N VAL A 69 15.49 9.76 25.07
CA VAL A 69 15.50 9.01 23.81
C VAL A 69 16.91 8.52 23.48
N ARG A 70 17.07 7.19 23.43
CA ARG A 70 18.21 6.50 22.81
C ARG A 70 17.89 6.27 21.34
N TYR A 71 18.67 6.83 20.48
CA TYR A 71 18.54 6.68 19.04
C TYR A 71 19.82 6.07 18.46
N THR A 72 19.71 4.95 17.74
CA THR A 72 20.83 4.32 17.03
C THR A 72 20.64 4.52 15.53
N ARG A 73 21.64 5.17 14.90
CA ARG A 73 21.65 5.38 13.45
C ARG A 73 22.14 4.15 12.73
N ILE A 74 21.77 3.99 11.45
CA ILE A 74 22.19 2.84 10.62
C ILE A 74 23.71 2.77 10.43
N ASP A 75 24.38 3.92 10.40
CA ASP A 75 25.83 4.07 10.22
C ASP A 75 26.61 4.23 11.53
N ASP A 76 25.98 4.06 12.68
CA ASP A 76 26.64 4.01 13.96
C ASP A 76 27.57 2.77 14.00
N PRO A 77 28.89 2.94 14.31
CA PRO A 77 29.83 1.82 14.37
C PRO A 77 29.42 0.70 15.33
N ASP A 78 28.67 1.05 16.38
CA ASP A 78 28.19 0.11 17.40
C ASP A 78 26.79 -0.44 17.09
N ASN A 79 26.17 -0.10 15.96
CA ASN A 79 24.85 -0.60 15.59
C ASN A 79 24.86 -2.12 15.46
N ALA A 80 24.01 -2.79 16.23
CA ALA A 80 23.93 -4.26 16.25
C ALA A 80 23.21 -4.89 15.06
N GLY A 81 22.65 -4.09 14.16
CA GLY A 81 22.04 -4.51 12.89
C GLY A 81 20.65 -5.14 13.00
N SER A 82 20.09 -5.34 14.21
CA SER A 82 18.76 -5.92 14.44
C SER A 82 18.08 -5.33 15.67
N PHE A 83 16.76 -5.44 15.77
CA PHE A 83 16.02 -5.01 16.95
C PHE A 83 16.47 -5.77 18.20
N SER A 84 16.60 -7.09 18.12
CA SER A 84 17.11 -7.92 19.23
C SER A 84 18.47 -7.45 19.72
N GLY A 85 19.38 -7.15 18.79
CA GLY A 85 20.72 -6.67 19.12
C GLY A 85 20.72 -5.30 19.80
N GLU A 86 19.94 -4.34 19.30
CA GLU A 86 19.84 -3.01 19.90
C GLU A 86 19.12 -3.02 21.25
N VAL A 87 18.10 -3.87 21.40
CA VAL A 87 17.44 -4.10 22.69
C VAL A 87 18.44 -4.69 23.68
N GLN A 88 19.22 -5.71 23.31
CA GLN A 88 20.26 -6.29 24.19
C GLN A 88 21.29 -5.25 24.64
N ARG A 89 21.75 -4.38 23.72
CA ARG A 89 22.66 -3.27 24.07
C ARG A 89 22.02 -2.32 25.08
N ALA A 90 20.76 -1.94 24.83
CA ALA A 90 20.03 -1.06 25.75
C ALA A 90 19.80 -1.70 27.13
N LEU A 91 19.52 -3.00 27.19
CA LEU A 91 19.36 -3.74 28.45
C LEU A 91 20.65 -3.77 29.27
N ASN A 92 21.78 -4.00 28.61
CA ASN A 92 23.11 -4.03 29.27
C ASN A 92 23.48 -2.66 29.88
N ASP A 93 23.16 -1.56 29.19
CA ASP A 93 23.54 -0.22 29.60
C ASP A 93 22.58 0.39 30.63
N LEU A 94 21.28 0.09 30.52
CA LEU A 94 20.21 0.79 31.27
C LEU A 94 19.60 -0.06 32.39
N THR A 95 19.75 -1.37 32.34
CA THR A 95 19.18 -2.35 33.29
C THR A 95 17.73 -2.08 33.67
N PRO A 96 16.80 -1.93 32.68
CA PRO A 96 15.39 -1.71 32.94
C PRO A 96 14.73 -2.96 33.53
N SER A 97 13.60 -2.81 34.20
CA SER A 97 12.87 -3.94 34.78
C SER A 97 11.92 -4.60 33.78
N ARG A 98 11.55 -3.91 32.68
CA ARG A 98 10.70 -4.44 31.63
C ARG A 98 10.93 -3.73 30.30
N ILE A 99 10.49 -4.37 29.22
CA ILE A 99 10.36 -3.77 27.89
C ILE A 99 8.86 -3.48 27.66
N CYS A 100 8.55 -2.28 27.14
CA CYS A 100 7.21 -1.94 26.67
C CYS A 100 7.26 -1.66 25.18
N VAL A 101 6.30 -2.20 24.42
CA VAL A 101 6.23 -2.01 22.96
C VAL A 101 4.77 -1.99 22.50
N THR A 102 4.44 -1.17 21.51
CA THR A 102 3.18 -1.29 20.78
C THR A 102 3.27 -2.47 19.82
N GLU A 103 2.21 -3.29 19.70
CA GLU A 103 2.20 -4.46 18.82
C GLU A 103 2.72 -4.12 17.41
N ALA A 104 3.53 -5.01 16.85
CA ALA A 104 4.09 -4.81 15.52
C ALA A 104 3.04 -4.97 14.41
N GLY A 105 3.21 -4.25 13.31
CA GLY A 105 2.34 -4.34 12.14
C GLY A 105 2.54 -5.60 11.30
N GLU A 106 3.64 -6.32 11.46
CA GLU A 106 4.04 -7.44 10.61
C GLU A 106 4.36 -8.71 11.39
N TRP A 107 4.01 -9.89 10.83
CA TRP A 107 4.24 -11.20 11.46
C TRP A 107 5.72 -11.44 11.83
N ARG A 108 6.63 -11.01 10.96
CA ARG A 108 8.07 -11.16 11.15
C ARG A 108 8.55 -10.45 12.41
N VAL A 109 8.20 -9.16 12.54
CA VAL A 109 8.59 -8.32 13.69
C VAL A 109 7.86 -8.76 14.95
N LYS A 110 6.56 -9.10 14.86
CA LYS A 110 5.79 -9.66 15.98
C LYS A 110 6.48 -10.92 16.55
N SER A 111 6.88 -11.86 15.68
CA SER A 111 7.55 -13.09 16.10
C SER A 111 8.93 -12.83 16.73
N GLU A 112 9.63 -11.77 16.34
CA GLU A 112 10.89 -11.36 16.97
C GLU A 112 10.64 -10.81 18.39
N ILE A 113 9.66 -9.89 18.53
CA ILE A 113 9.32 -9.26 19.83
C ILE A 113 8.80 -10.30 20.83
N GLU A 114 7.98 -11.24 20.41
CA GLU A 114 7.45 -12.31 21.30
C GLU A 114 8.56 -13.17 21.91
N ARG A 115 9.70 -13.29 21.25
CA ARG A 115 10.87 -14.00 21.76
C ARG A 115 11.69 -13.23 22.80
N PHE A 116 11.52 -11.90 22.91
CA PHE A 116 12.31 -11.08 23.84
C PHE A 116 12.21 -11.53 25.28
N ALA A 117 11.00 -11.90 25.74
CA ALA A 117 10.81 -12.35 27.12
C ALA A 117 11.70 -13.54 27.49
N SER A 118 11.77 -14.54 26.63
CA SER A 118 12.62 -15.72 26.84
C SER A 118 14.09 -15.47 26.54
N ALA A 119 14.38 -14.69 25.50
CA ALA A 119 15.76 -14.43 25.09
C ALA A 119 16.52 -13.56 26.09
N PHE A 120 15.86 -12.61 26.74
CA PHE A 120 16.48 -11.64 27.63
C PHE A 120 16.13 -11.87 29.10
N ASN A 121 15.28 -12.84 29.41
CA ASN A 121 14.77 -13.11 30.76
C ASN A 121 14.23 -11.84 31.45
N ILE A 122 13.36 -11.11 30.73
CA ILE A 122 12.75 -9.85 31.16
C ILE A 122 11.26 -9.83 30.84
N GLU A 123 10.47 -9.10 31.64
CA GLU A 123 9.06 -8.85 31.34
C GLU A 123 8.91 -8.03 30.04
N VAL A 124 8.01 -8.44 29.15
CA VAL A 124 7.66 -7.72 27.90
C VAL A 124 6.17 -7.40 27.90
N ASP A 125 5.85 -6.11 27.92
CA ASP A 125 4.50 -5.56 27.87
C ASP A 125 4.19 -5.14 26.43
N ILE A 126 3.45 -6.01 25.69
CA ILE A 126 3.02 -5.73 24.31
C ILE A 126 1.62 -5.11 24.36
N ARG A 127 1.50 -3.87 23.93
CA ARG A 127 0.26 -3.09 23.99
C ARG A 127 -0.41 -3.00 22.62
N PRO A 128 -1.76 -2.90 22.54
CA PRO A 128 -2.48 -2.84 21.27
C PRO A 128 -2.13 -1.58 20.48
N ASP A 129 -2.09 -1.70 19.15
CA ASP A 129 -1.89 -0.58 18.25
C ASP A 129 -3.20 0.19 18.00
N ARG A 130 -3.37 1.32 18.67
CA ARG A 130 -4.56 2.18 18.58
C ARG A 130 -4.62 3.07 17.34
N ARG A 131 -3.61 3.04 16.48
CA ARG A 131 -3.62 3.75 15.17
C ARG A 131 -4.57 3.07 14.18
N PHE A 132 -5.03 1.88 14.52
CA PHE A 132 -6.06 1.15 13.79
C PHE A 132 -7.39 1.19 14.53
N LEU A 133 -8.46 1.32 13.76
CA LEU A 133 -9.79 1.54 14.30
C LEU A 133 -10.51 0.24 14.67
N ALA A 134 -10.15 -0.87 14.06
CA ALA A 134 -10.65 -2.21 14.40
C ALA A 134 -9.55 -3.01 15.09
N SER A 135 -9.89 -3.64 16.24
CA SER A 135 -8.99 -4.62 16.86
C SER A 135 -9.00 -5.95 16.08
N HIS A 136 -8.00 -6.82 16.36
CA HIS A 136 -7.96 -8.16 15.79
C HIS A 136 -9.22 -8.95 16.13
N GLU A 137 -9.66 -8.93 17.40
CA GLU A 137 -10.83 -9.65 17.88
C GLU A 137 -12.14 -9.11 17.27
N GLU A 138 -12.21 -7.80 17.00
CA GLU A 138 -13.36 -7.21 16.31
C GLU A 138 -13.48 -7.72 14.90
N PHE A 139 -12.36 -7.79 14.17
CA PHE A 139 -12.34 -8.32 12.81
C PHE A 139 -12.65 -9.83 12.79
N GLU A 140 -12.04 -10.60 13.68
CA GLU A 140 -12.30 -12.04 13.81
C GLU A 140 -13.78 -12.31 14.09
N ARG A 141 -14.40 -11.60 15.03
CA ARG A 141 -15.85 -11.73 15.32
C ARG A 141 -16.71 -11.37 14.10
N TRP A 142 -16.33 -10.34 13.36
CA TRP A 142 -17.03 -9.97 12.14
C TRP A 142 -16.85 -11.03 11.04
N ALA A 143 -15.67 -11.61 10.90
CA ALA A 143 -15.36 -12.62 9.88
C ALA A 143 -15.95 -14.01 10.20
N ALA A 144 -16.18 -14.31 11.47
CA ALA A 144 -16.62 -15.63 11.93
C ALA A 144 -17.91 -16.11 11.25
N GLY A 145 -17.87 -17.33 10.72
CA GLY A 145 -19.02 -17.99 10.06
C GLY A 145 -19.38 -17.45 8.67
N ARG A 146 -18.68 -16.43 8.15
CA ARG A 146 -18.91 -15.90 6.79
C ARG A 146 -18.23 -16.80 5.76
N LYS A 147 -18.96 -17.16 4.70
CA LYS A 147 -18.42 -17.94 3.57
C LYS A 147 -17.51 -17.13 2.65
N SER A 148 -17.71 -15.83 2.58
CA SER A 148 -16.87 -14.89 1.86
C SER A 148 -16.81 -13.57 2.63
N LEU A 149 -15.64 -12.98 2.66
CA LEU A 149 -15.43 -11.69 3.27
C LEU A 149 -15.60 -10.63 2.17
N THR A 150 -16.43 -9.63 2.44
CA THR A 150 -16.70 -8.54 1.50
C THR A 150 -16.51 -7.22 2.22
N MET A 151 -15.54 -6.44 1.76
CA MET A 151 -15.16 -5.15 2.37
C MET A 151 -16.35 -4.22 2.59
N GLU A 152 -17.30 -4.17 1.68
CA GLU A 152 -18.50 -3.33 1.79
C GLU A 152 -19.28 -3.55 3.10
N TYR A 153 -19.42 -4.81 3.55
CA TYR A 153 -20.12 -5.10 4.81
C TYR A 153 -19.29 -4.72 6.04
N PHE A 154 -17.97 -4.92 5.98
CA PHE A 154 -17.09 -4.47 7.03
C PHE A 154 -17.07 -2.94 7.14
N TYR A 155 -17.01 -2.24 6.02
CA TYR A 155 -17.07 -0.78 5.95
C TYR A 155 -18.35 -0.21 6.59
N ARG A 156 -19.50 -0.85 6.41
CA ARG A 156 -20.75 -0.44 7.06
C ARG A 156 -20.66 -0.51 8.58
N GLU A 157 -20.03 -1.56 9.12
CA GLU A 157 -19.77 -1.67 10.56
C GLU A 157 -18.80 -0.56 11.02
N MET A 158 -17.76 -0.29 10.25
CA MET A 158 -16.82 0.77 10.58
C MET A 158 -17.47 2.16 10.54
N ARG A 159 -18.35 2.43 9.60
CA ARG A 159 -19.14 3.68 9.60
C ARG A 159 -19.99 3.83 10.84
N ARG A 160 -20.72 2.78 11.25
CA ARG A 160 -21.51 2.79 12.49
C ARG A 160 -20.62 3.01 13.72
N LYS A 161 -19.51 2.32 13.80
CA LYS A 161 -18.54 2.43 14.89
C LYS A 161 -17.98 3.84 15.04
N THR A 162 -17.59 4.47 13.93
CA THR A 162 -16.91 5.78 13.93
C THR A 162 -17.88 6.96 13.89
N GLY A 163 -19.13 6.74 13.47
CA GLY A 163 -20.12 7.79 13.24
C GLY A 163 -19.91 8.57 11.93
N LEU A 164 -18.84 8.27 11.16
CA LEU A 164 -18.49 9.02 9.94
C LEU A 164 -19.55 8.90 8.85
N LEU A 165 -20.01 10.06 8.34
CA LEU A 165 -21.08 10.20 7.35
C LEU A 165 -22.36 9.45 7.74
N MET A 166 -22.70 9.42 9.04
CA MET A 166 -23.92 8.82 9.56
C MET A 166 -24.89 9.87 10.07
N ASN A 167 -26.19 9.59 9.89
CA ASN A 167 -27.29 10.31 10.52
C ASN A 167 -28.08 9.30 11.37
N GLY A 168 -27.71 9.16 12.62
CA GLY A 168 -28.15 8.05 13.45
C GLY A 168 -27.69 6.71 12.89
N GLU A 169 -28.63 5.79 12.61
CA GLU A 169 -28.33 4.47 12.03
C GLU A 169 -28.24 4.47 10.51
N GLU A 170 -28.61 5.55 9.82
CA GLU A 170 -28.66 5.64 8.39
C GLU A 170 -27.43 6.37 7.81
N PRO A 171 -26.91 5.93 6.64
CA PRO A 171 -25.83 6.63 5.99
C PRO A 171 -26.29 7.96 5.39
N VAL A 172 -25.47 8.99 5.51
CA VAL A 172 -25.70 10.28 4.85
C VAL A 172 -25.89 10.08 3.34
N GLY A 173 -26.90 10.72 2.75
CA GLY A 173 -27.28 10.54 1.35
C GLY A 173 -28.08 9.26 1.05
N GLY A 174 -28.48 8.48 2.07
CA GLY A 174 -29.34 7.29 1.94
C GLY A 174 -28.67 6.08 1.26
N ARG A 175 -27.36 6.14 1.01
CA ARG A 175 -26.58 5.07 0.38
C ARG A 175 -25.27 4.83 1.10
N TRP A 176 -24.84 3.57 1.14
CA TRP A 176 -23.60 3.17 1.82
C TRP A 176 -22.33 3.51 1.03
N ASN A 177 -22.41 3.58 -0.30
CA ASN A 177 -21.29 3.98 -1.15
C ASN A 177 -21.77 4.70 -2.43
N PHE A 178 -20.87 5.47 -3.03
CA PHE A 178 -21.07 6.25 -4.25
C PHE A 178 -20.10 5.87 -5.36
N ASP A 179 -19.53 4.67 -5.32
CA ASP A 179 -18.51 4.17 -6.24
C ASP A 179 -18.90 4.25 -7.73
N SER A 180 -20.21 4.11 -8.04
CA SER A 180 -20.69 4.25 -9.40
C SER A 180 -20.55 5.68 -9.99
N GLU A 181 -20.40 6.68 -9.14
CA GLU A 181 -20.21 8.10 -9.53
C GLU A 181 -18.72 8.46 -9.70
N ASN A 182 -17.82 7.57 -9.30
CA ASN A 182 -16.38 7.80 -9.17
C ASN A 182 -15.55 7.16 -10.29
N ARG A 183 -16.07 7.06 -11.51
CA ARG A 183 -15.44 6.33 -12.64
C ARG A 183 -15.35 7.15 -13.90
N SER A 184 -15.20 8.45 -13.80
CA SER A 184 -15.04 9.35 -14.95
C SER A 184 -13.58 9.31 -15.45
N PRO A 185 -13.36 9.34 -16.78
CA PRO A 185 -12.02 9.53 -17.31
C PRO A 185 -11.52 10.94 -16.98
N ALA A 186 -10.22 11.09 -16.73
CA ALA A 186 -9.59 12.39 -16.59
C ALA A 186 -9.15 12.96 -17.94
N LYS A 187 -8.99 14.29 -18.00
CA LYS A 187 -8.37 15.01 -19.11
C LYS A 187 -7.16 15.77 -18.61
N PRO A 188 -6.14 15.97 -19.45
CA PRO A 188 -5.06 16.88 -19.12
C PRO A 188 -5.60 18.26 -18.73
N ASP A 189 -5.11 18.80 -17.62
CA ASP A 189 -5.51 20.09 -17.10
C ASP A 189 -4.27 20.87 -16.62
N LEU A 190 -3.88 21.90 -17.35
CA LEU A 190 -2.71 22.73 -17.04
C LEU A 190 -2.91 23.61 -15.79
N LEU A 191 -4.15 23.77 -15.33
CA LEU A 191 -4.49 24.57 -14.15
C LEU A 191 -4.64 23.71 -12.89
N ARG A 192 -4.48 22.39 -13.00
CA ARG A 192 -4.55 21.52 -11.82
C ARG A 192 -3.50 21.94 -10.79
N PRO A 193 -3.90 22.07 -9.51
CA PRO A 193 -2.97 22.33 -8.43
C PRO A 193 -1.83 21.29 -8.41
N ARG A 194 -0.67 21.67 -7.92
CA ARG A 194 0.44 20.75 -7.71
C ARG A 194 0.46 20.29 -6.26
N HIS A 195 0.74 19.00 -6.06
CA HIS A 195 0.94 18.48 -4.73
C HIS A 195 2.11 19.17 -4.03
N PRO A 196 2.02 19.40 -2.71
CA PRO A 196 3.10 20.03 -1.96
C PRO A 196 4.36 19.15 -2.00
N VAL A 197 5.50 19.80 -2.15
CA VAL A 197 6.83 19.19 -2.09
C VAL A 197 7.57 19.80 -0.92
N PHE A 198 8.09 18.94 -0.04
CA PHE A 198 8.79 19.35 1.16
C PHE A 198 10.31 19.27 0.93
N ALA A 199 10.97 20.43 0.96
CA ALA A 199 12.41 20.48 0.75
C ALA A 199 13.15 19.79 1.91
N PRO A 200 14.14 18.90 1.62
CA PRO A 200 14.95 18.27 2.64
C PRO A 200 15.65 19.29 3.53
N ASP A 201 15.47 19.15 4.84
CA ASP A 201 16.22 19.92 5.84
C ASP A 201 17.61 19.28 6.10
N ARG A 202 18.32 19.73 7.13
CA ARG A 202 19.66 19.21 7.46
C ARG A 202 19.63 17.71 7.84
N ILE A 203 18.62 17.28 8.61
CA ILE A 203 18.49 15.88 9.04
C ILE A 203 18.19 15.01 7.82
N THR A 204 17.25 15.43 7.01
CA THR A 204 16.84 14.68 5.81
C THR A 204 17.96 14.58 4.76
N ARG A 205 18.75 15.65 4.56
CA ARG A 205 19.92 15.61 3.67
C ARG A 205 20.98 14.63 4.16
N ASP A 206 21.28 14.61 5.46
CA ASP A 206 22.21 13.65 6.06
C ASP A 206 21.72 12.19 5.88
N VAL A 207 20.41 11.94 5.98
CA VAL A 207 19.82 10.63 5.67
C VAL A 207 19.97 10.28 4.19
N ILE A 208 19.68 11.21 3.28
CA ILE A 208 19.81 10.99 1.83
C ILE A 208 21.24 10.59 1.48
N ASP A 209 22.24 11.31 2.00
CA ASP A 209 23.65 10.99 1.78
C ASP A 209 24.03 9.60 2.35
N THR A 210 23.47 9.24 3.51
CA THR A 210 23.66 7.93 4.13
C THR A 210 23.06 6.81 3.29
N VAL A 211 21.83 7.00 2.79
CA VAL A 211 21.14 6.02 1.94
C VAL A 211 21.87 5.83 0.61
N GLU A 212 22.31 6.91 -0.04
CA GLU A 212 23.07 6.81 -1.30
C GLU A 212 24.36 6.01 -1.12
N ARG A 213 25.03 6.19 0.01
CA ARG A 213 26.27 5.50 0.35
C ARG A 213 26.07 4.02 0.71
N LEU A 214 25.03 3.69 1.49
CA LEU A 214 24.84 2.33 2.04
C LEU A 214 23.99 1.43 1.14
N PHE A 215 23.14 2.01 0.30
CA PHE A 215 22.18 1.28 -0.55
C PHE A 215 22.29 1.70 -2.03
N PRO A 216 23.51 1.74 -2.63
CA PRO A 216 23.73 2.26 -3.99
C PRO A 216 22.95 1.48 -5.06
N ASP A 217 22.79 0.17 -4.87
CA ASP A 217 22.20 -0.75 -5.83
C ASP A 217 20.68 -0.95 -5.64
N ASN A 218 20.09 -0.34 -4.61
CA ASN A 218 18.66 -0.43 -4.35
C ASN A 218 17.84 0.27 -5.45
N PHE A 219 16.63 -0.25 -5.67
CA PHE A 219 15.70 0.28 -6.66
C PHE A 219 15.38 1.77 -6.44
N GLY A 220 15.18 2.48 -7.56
CA GLY A 220 14.70 3.86 -7.57
C GLY A 220 15.79 4.92 -7.41
N LYS A 221 15.34 6.18 -7.37
CA LYS A 221 16.17 7.37 -7.34
C LYS A 221 15.87 8.21 -6.10
N LEU A 222 16.88 8.95 -5.60
CA LEU A 222 16.72 9.91 -4.49
C LEU A 222 16.44 11.35 -4.96
N GLU A 223 16.71 11.64 -6.23
CA GLU A 223 16.44 12.95 -6.81
C GLU A 223 14.97 13.35 -6.61
N ASN A 224 14.75 14.65 -6.41
CA ASN A 224 13.41 15.19 -6.15
C ASN A 224 12.72 14.54 -4.92
N PHE A 225 13.48 14.18 -3.88
CA PHE A 225 12.90 13.78 -2.60
C PHE A 225 12.05 14.91 -2.04
N GLY A 226 10.78 14.67 -1.78
CA GLY A 226 9.83 15.71 -1.39
C GLY A 226 8.76 15.24 -0.42
N PHE A 227 8.99 14.15 0.31
CA PHE A 227 8.05 13.66 1.33
C PHE A 227 8.04 14.56 2.56
N ALA A 228 6.87 14.69 3.20
CA ALA A 228 6.77 15.20 4.56
C ALA A 228 7.41 14.19 5.53
N VAL A 229 8.35 14.64 6.33
CA VAL A 229 9.08 13.79 7.30
C VAL A 229 8.77 14.18 8.75
N THR A 230 7.90 15.16 8.93
CA THR A 230 7.39 15.63 10.23
C THR A 230 5.87 15.59 10.24
N ARG A 231 5.27 15.52 11.42
CA ARG A 231 3.82 15.63 11.60
C ARG A 231 3.29 16.94 11.03
N ALA A 232 3.92 18.06 11.34
CA ALA A 232 3.50 19.38 10.86
C ALA A 232 3.46 19.47 9.32
N ASP A 233 4.43 18.89 8.63
CA ASP A 233 4.43 18.84 7.17
C ASP A 233 3.39 17.86 6.62
N ALA A 234 3.17 16.73 7.29
CA ALA A 234 2.11 15.78 6.92
C ALA A 234 0.70 16.42 7.07
N GLU A 235 0.48 17.24 8.10
CA GLU A 235 -0.75 18.03 8.27
C GLU A 235 -0.91 19.10 7.18
N ARG A 236 0.19 19.70 6.71
CA ARG A 236 0.17 20.59 5.54
C ARG A 236 -0.20 19.85 4.26
N ALA A 237 0.31 18.61 4.09
CA ALA A 237 -0.09 17.76 2.97
C ALA A 237 -1.59 17.40 3.03
N LEU A 238 -2.12 17.07 4.21
CA LEU A 238 -3.56 16.86 4.43
C LEU A 238 -4.37 18.11 4.07
N SER A 239 -3.96 19.28 4.56
CA SER A 239 -4.66 20.52 4.30
C SER A 239 -4.68 20.86 2.79
N ALA A 240 -3.57 20.65 2.08
CA ALA A 240 -3.51 20.83 0.64
C ALA A 240 -4.46 19.85 -0.10
N PHE A 241 -4.47 18.57 0.30
CA PHE A 241 -5.40 17.61 -0.29
C PHE A 241 -6.87 18.03 -0.13
N ILE A 242 -7.27 18.41 1.08
CA ILE A 242 -8.65 18.82 1.39
C ILE A 242 -9.06 20.05 0.56
N ASN A 243 -8.19 21.06 0.47
CA ASN A 243 -8.51 22.33 -0.16
C ASN A 243 -8.45 22.27 -1.70
N ASP A 244 -7.50 21.54 -2.25
CA ASP A 244 -7.14 21.65 -3.67
C ASP A 244 -7.57 20.42 -4.50
N PHE A 245 -7.73 19.25 -3.89
CA PHE A 245 -7.90 17.99 -4.63
C PHE A 245 -9.17 17.22 -4.28
N LEU A 246 -9.64 17.25 -3.03
CA LEU A 246 -10.74 16.41 -2.56
C LEU A 246 -12.03 16.61 -3.38
N MET A 247 -12.32 17.84 -3.81
CA MET A 247 -13.49 18.15 -4.63
C MET A 247 -13.56 17.29 -5.90
N ASN A 248 -12.41 17.05 -6.54
CA ASN A 248 -12.30 16.34 -7.82
C ASN A 248 -11.83 14.88 -7.65
N PHE A 249 -11.41 14.48 -6.44
CA PHE A 249 -10.89 13.15 -6.16
C PHE A 249 -11.87 12.05 -6.55
N GLY A 250 -13.13 12.14 -6.06
CA GLY A 250 -14.12 11.10 -6.29
C GLY A 250 -14.32 10.80 -7.76
N ALA A 251 -14.66 11.81 -8.54
CA ALA A 251 -15.00 11.63 -9.95
C ALA A 251 -13.88 10.96 -10.78
N THR A 252 -12.59 11.22 -10.46
CA THR A 252 -11.43 10.80 -11.24
C THR A 252 -10.53 9.78 -10.54
N GLN A 253 -10.96 9.18 -9.43
CA GLN A 253 -10.12 8.27 -8.64
C GLN A 253 -9.61 7.05 -9.44
N ASP A 254 -10.33 6.61 -10.48
CA ASP A 254 -9.97 5.48 -11.33
C ASP A 254 -9.26 5.90 -12.63
N ALA A 255 -9.03 7.18 -12.85
CA ALA A 255 -8.39 7.70 -14.06
C ALA A 255 -6.86 7.69 -13.96
N MET A 256 -6.19 7.68 -15.13
CA MET A 256 -4.73 7.70 -15.25
C MET A 256 -4.33 8.65 -16.38
N LEU A 257 -3.28 9.44 -16.20
CA LEU A 257 -2.70 10.32 -17.22
C LEU A 257 -1.18 10.15 -17.27
N GLN A 258 -0.62 10.21 -18.47
CA GLN A 258 0.81 9.97 -18.70
C GLN A 258 1.72 11.01 -18.01
N ASP A 259 1.32 12.28 -18.04
CA ASP A 259 2.15 13.39 -17.53
C ASP A 259 1.67 13.89 -16.16
N ASP A 260 0.82 13.11 -15.46
CA ASP A 260 0.27 13.46 -14.17
C ASP A 260 0.10 12.20 -13.29
N PRO A 261 1.17 11.77 -12.64
CA PRO A 261 1.20 10.51 -11.88
C PRO A 261 0.33 10.53 -10.62
N TYR A 262 -0.10 11.71 -10.18
CA TYR A 262 -0.82 11.86 -8.91
C TYR A 262 -2.28 12.22 -9.09
N LEU A 263 -2.64 12.91 -10.17
CA LEU A 263 -4.00 13.43 -10.39
C LEU A 263 -4.55 14.13 -9.15
N ASN A 264 -5.73 13.71 -8.69
CA ASN A 264 -6.37 14.22 -7.48
C ASN A 264 -6.19 13.29 -6.26
N HIS A 265 -5.24 12.34 -6.30
CA HIS A 265 -4.99 11.43 -5.17
C HIS A 265 -4.32 12.14 -4.01
N SER A 266 -4.59 11.67 -2.78
CA SER A 266 -4.19 12.39 -1.57
C SER A 266 -2.70 12.32 -1.24
N LEU A 267 -2.00 11.28 -1.65
CA LEU A 267 -0.61 10.95 -1.25
C LEU A 267 -0.41 10.83 0.28
N LEU A 268 -1.48 10.61 1.04
CA LEU A 268 -1.43 10.55 2.52
C LEU A 268 -1.10 9.15 3.06
N SER A 269 -1.11 8.13 2.22
CA SER A 269 -0.82 6.74 2.62
C SER A 269 0.53 6.60 3.31
N PHE A 270 1.56 7.32 2.85
CA PHE A 270 2.88 7.36 3.49
C PHE A 270 2.79 7.76 4.96
N TYR A 271 2.06 8.84 5.23
CA TYR A 271 2.01 9.49 6.54
C TYR A 271 1.06 8.78 7.51
N ILE A 272 -0.04 8.23 6.99
CA ILE A 272 -0.99 7.44 7.81
C ILE A 272 -0.35 6.12 8.22
N ASN A 273 0.35 5.43 7.30
CA ASN A 273 0.87 4.10 7.57
C ASN A 273 2.07 4.12 8.54
N CYS A 274 2.92 5.16 8.51
CA CYS A 274 4.00 5.29 9.50
C CYS A 274 3.58 6.00 10.81
N GLY A 275 2.36 6.54 10.89
CA GLY A 275 1.84 7.15 12.12
C GLY A 275 2.03 8.66 12.25
N LEU A 276 2.55 9.35 11.22
CA LEU A 276 2.64 10.83 11.22
C LEU A 276 1.25 11.48 11.17
N LEU A 277 0.25 10.80 10.59
CA LEU A 277 -1.15 11.22 10.60
C LEU A 277 -2.03 10.16 11.26
N ASP A 278 -3.01 10.60 12.04
CA ASP A 278 -4.05 9.74 12.59
C ASP A 278 -5.14 9.48 11.55
N ALA A 279 -5.47 8.20 11.33
CA ALA A 279 -6.43 7.79 10.31
C ALA A 279 -7.86 8.33 10.56
N LEU A 280 -8.30 8.37 11.81
CA LEU A 280 -9.65 8.87 12.16
C LEU A 280 -9.72 10.38 11.98
N GLU A 281 -8.69 11.11 12.42
CA GLU A 281 -8.63 12.56 12.28
C GLU A 281 -8.60 12.98 10.80
N VAL A 282 -7.85 12.27 9.96
CA VAL A 282 -7.87 12.49 8.49
C VAL A 282 -9.29 12.34 7.94
N CYS A 283 -10.01 11.30 8.35
CA CYS A 283 -11.41 11.09 7.94
C CYS A 283 -12.35 12.19 8.44
N ARG A 284 -12.17 12.66 9.69
CA ARG A 284 -12.98 13.74 10.25
C ARG A 284 -12.74 15.08 9.56
N VAL A 285 -11.50 15.36 9.15
CA VAL A 285 -11.20 16.57 8.37
C VAL A 285 -11.90 16.52 7.00
N ALA A 286 -11.86 15.37 6.33
CA ALA A 286 -12.58 15.17 5.08
C ALA A 286 -14.11 15.27 5.23
N GLU A 287 -14.67 14.70 6.30
CA GLU A 287 -16.08 14.78 6.62
C GLU A 287 -16.53 16.24 6.86
N ARG A 288 -15.75 17.04 7.59
CA ARG A 288 -16.01 18.47 7.78
C ARG A 288 -16.10 19.21 6.46
N ALA A 289 -15.19 18.93 5.52
CA ALA A 289 -15.21 19.56 4.19
C ALA A 289 -16.54 19.29 3.43
N TYR A 290 -17.18 18.14 3.62
CA TYR A 290 -18.51 17.87 3.10
C TYR A 290 -19.58 18.75 3.77
N TYR A 291 -19.62 18.79 5.09
CA TYR A 291 -20.65 19.58 5.80
C TYR A 291 -20.48 21.09 5.60
N GLU A 292 -19.27 21.56 5.34
CA GLU A 292 -18.96 22.96 4.99
C GLU A 292 -19.23 23.27 3.51
N GLY A 293 -19.60 22.27 2.69
CA GLY A 293 -19.87 22.44 1.27
C GLY A 293 -18.63 22.57 0.39
N ALA A 294 -17.44 22.29 0.91
CA ALA A 294 -16.18 22.37 0.19
C ALA A 294 -15.92 21.18 -0.75
N ALA A 295 -16.54 20.01 -0.49
CA ALA A 295 -16.40 18.83 -1.32
C ALA A 295 -17.72 18.03 -1.43
N PRO A 296 -18.01 17.36 -2.57
CA PRO A 296 -19.22 16.59 -2.76
C PRO A 296 -19.17 15.26 -2.01
N LEU A 297 -20.35 14.73 -1.65
CA LEU A 297 -20.49 13.51 -0.87
C LEU A 297 -19.79 12.29 -1.49
N ASN A 298 -19.88 12.12 -2.80
CA ASN A 298 -19.24 10.99 -3.49
C ASN A 298 -17.72 11.00 -3.37
N ALA A 299 -17.09 12.19 -3.35
CA ALA A 299 -15.64 12.31 -3.18
C ALA A 299 -15.23 12.05 -1.72
N VAL A 300 -15.95 12.63 -0.76
CA VAL A 300 -15.66 12.46 0.67
C VAL A 300 -15.92 11.02 1.12
N GLU A 301 -17.07 10.44 0.73
CA GLU A 301 -17.37 9.04 1.03
C GLU A 301 -16.35 8.10 0.37
N GLY A 302 -16.01 8.35 -0.90
CA GLY A 302 -15.01 7.57 -1.60
C GLY A 302 -13.63 7.61 -0.91
N PHE A 303 -13.21 8.77 -0.41
CA PHE A 303 -11.97 8.92 0.34
C PHE A 303 -12.02 8.22 1.71
N ILE A 304 -13.05 8.48 2.51
CA ILE A 304 -13.24 7.84 3.83
C ILE A 304 -13.28 6.31 3.70
N ARG A 305 -13.91 5.78 2.64
CA ARG A 305 -13.98 4.34 2.36
C ARG A 305 -12.60 3.71 2.11
N GLN A 306 -11.63 4.44 1.55
CA GLN A 306 -10.28 3.92 1.41
C GLN A 306 -9.61 3.71 2.77
N ILE A 307 -9.91 4.57 3.76
CA ILE A 307 -9.26 4.55 5.09
C ILE A 307 -9.99 3.59 6.04
N ILE A 308 -11.23 3.89 6.43
CA ILE A 308 -11.93 3.04 7.41
C ILE A 308 -12.52 1.77 6.80
N GLY A 309 -12.62 1.70 5.46
CA GLY A 309 -13.02 0.50 4.73
C GLY A 309 -11.78 -0.33 4.36
N TRP A 310 -11.13 0.03 3.26
CA TRP A 310 -10.06 -0.81 2.69
C TRP A 310 -8.84 -0.96 3.60
N ARG A 311 -8.29 0.11 4.16
CA ARG A 311 -7.09 0.01 5.03
C ARG A 311 -7.34 -0.90 6.24
N GLU A 312 -8.43 -0.67 6.96
CA GLU A 312 -8.79 -1.49 8.13
C GLU A 312 -9.13 -2.93 7.74
N TYR A 313 -9.81 -3.12 6.62
CA TYR A 313 -10.13 -4.44 6.10
C TYR A 313 -8.88 -5.24 5.69
N MET A 314 -7.90 -4.60 5.01
CA MET A 314 -6.65 -5.27 4.63
C MET A 314 -5.85 -5.71 5.86
N ARG A 315 -5.75 -4.86 6.88
CA ARG A 315 -5.13 -5.26 8.15
C ARG A 315 -5.87 -6.44 8.79
N GLY A 316 -7.18 -6.38 8.79
CA GLY A 316 -8.00 -7.48 9.32
C GLY A 316 -7.77 -8.79 8.58
N ILE A 317 -7.75 -8.77 7.24
CA ILE A 317 -7.44 -9.96 6.41
C ILE A 317 -6.03 -10.47 6.70
N TYR A 318 -5.03 -9.59 6.76
CA TYR A 318 -3.63 -9.96 6.99
C TYR A 318 -3.47 -10.80 8.28
N TRP A 319 -4.02 -10.31 9.38
CA TRP A 319 -3.94 -11.00 10.66
C TRP A 319 -4.84 -12.24 10.72
N PHE A 320 -6.04 -12.17 10.16
CA PHE A 320 -7.00 -13.27 10.17
C PHE A 320 -6.57 -14.47 9.29
N ALA A 321 -5.99 -14.19 8.13
CA ALA A 321 -5.52 -15.22 7.21
C ALA A 321 -4.21 -15.91 7.68
N GLY A 322 -3.44 -15.23 8.54
CA GLY A 322 -2.20 -15.78 9.11
C GLY A 322 -0.98 -15.66 8.19
N PRO A 323 0.20 -16.04 8.67
CA PRO A 323 1.47 -15.84 7.97
C PRO A 323 1.60 -16.65 6.68
N ASP A 324 0.91 -17.77 6.55
CA ASP A 324 0.97 -18.65 5.36
C ASP A 324 0.15 -18.08 4.18
N TYR A 325 -0.58 -16.98 4.36
CA TYR A 325 -1.38 -16.36 3.31
C TYR A 325 -0.54 -15.93 2.10
N VAL A 326 0.72 -15.60 2.31
CA VAL A 326 1.69 -15.26 1.26
C VAL A 326 1.93 -16.38 0.24
N ASP A 327 1.74 -17.64 0.65
CA ASP A 327 1.95 -18.81 -0.21
C ASP A 327 0.70 -19.20 -1.02
N SER A 328 -0.38 -18.43 -0.91
CA SER A 328 -1.60 -18.65 -1.69
C SER A 328 -1.35 -18.47 -3.19
N ASN A 329 -1.73 -19.46 -3.99
CA ASN A 329 -1.57 -19.44 -5.44
C ASN A 329 -2.66 -20.26 -6.15
N PHE A 330 -3.89 -19.75 -6.13
CA PHE A 330 -5.07 -20.43 -6.69
C PHE A 330 -4.91 -20.82 -8.16
N PHE A 331 -4.29 -19.98 -8.97
CA PHE A 331 -4.11 -20.25 -10.39
C PHE A 331 -2.89 -21.12 -10.71
N GLN A 332 -2.01 -21.35 -9.74
CA GLN A 332 -0.73 -22.05 -9.92
C GLN A 332 0.17 -21.34 -10.93
N ASN A 333 0.22 -20.01 -10.82
CA ASN A 333 1.09 -19.16 -11.64
C ASN A 333 2.52 -19.28 -11.12
N ASP A 334 3.49 -19.46 -12.02
CA ASP A 334 4.88 -19.77 -11.68
C ASP A 334 5.92 -18.99 -12.51
N ARG A 335 5.48 -18.07 -13.36
CA ARG A 335 6.41 -17.29 -14.20
C ARG A 335 7.18 -16.29 -13.34
N PRO A 336 8.47 -16.08 -13.62
CA PRO A 336 9.25 -15.03 -12.97
C PRO A 336 8.73 -13.63 -13.37
N LEU A 337 9.03 -12.65 -12.52
CA LEU A 337 8.74 -11.25 -12.81
C LEU A 337 9.65 -10.76 -13.97
N PRO A 338 9.11 -10.24 -15.08
CA PRO A 338 9.91 -9.79 -16.21
C PRO A 338 10.84 -8.62 -15.87
N GLY A 339 12.04 -8.59 -16.46
CA GLY A 339 13.07 -7.58 -16.18
C GLY A 339 12.61 -6.12 -16.42
N PHE A 340 11.59 -5.87 -17.23
CA PHE A 340 11.07 -4.52 -17.41
C PHE A 340 10.33 -3.96 -16.18
N TYR A 341 9.91 -4.79 -15.20
CA TYR A 341 9.41 -4.31 -13.92
C TYR A 341 10.47 -3.53 -13.13
N TRP A 342 11.74 -3.80 -13.41
CA TRP A 342 12.86 -3.11 -12.77
C TRP A 342 13.38 -1.93 -13.58
N THR A 343 13.11 -1.89 -14.89
CA THR A 343 13.77 -0.94 -15.79
C THR A 343 12.82 -0.01 -16.55
N GLY A 344 11.52 -0.31 -16.59
CA GLY A 344 10.53 0.38 -17.43
C GLY A 344 10.73 0.11 -18.95
N LYS A 345 11.72 -0.68 -19.37
CA LYS A 345 12.07 -0.89 -20.79
C LYS A 345 11.13 -1.86 -21.46
N THR A 346 9.99 -1.37 -21.92
CA THR A 346 8.99 -2.14 -22.68
C THR A 346 8.32 -1.27 -23.74
N HIS A 347 7.75 -1.90 -24.77
CA HIS A 347 6.96 -1.20 -25.78
C HIS A 347 5.50 -0.97 -25.38
N MET A 348 5.07 -1.51 -24.25
CA MET A 348 3.75 -1.24 -23.67
C MET A 348 3.81 0.10 -22.93
N ASN A 349 3.32 1.19 -23.56
CA ASN A 349 3.45 2.54 -23.01
C ASN A 349 2.89 2.66 -21.59
N CYS A 350 1.74 2.05 -21.30
CA CYS A 350 1.15 2.04 -19.95
C CYS A 350 2.09 1.41 -18.90
N MET A 351 2.75 0.29 -19.23
CA MET A 351 3.72 -0.34 -18.33
C MET A 351 4.99 0.50 -18.17
N ALA A 352 5.53 1.02 -19.29
CA ALA A 352 6.73 1.86 -19.27
C ALA A 352 6.51 3.11 -18.41
N THR A 353 5.38 3.79 -18.59
CA THR A 353 5.02 5.02 -17.82
C THR A 353 4.93 4.71 -16.34
N VAL A 354 4.07 3.75 -15.93
CA VAL A 354 3.84 3.47 -14.51
C VAL A 354 5.12 3.00 -13.80
N ILE A 355 5.94 2.18 -14.45
CA ILE A 355 7.19 1.71 -13.85
C ILE A 355 8.21 2.85 -13.75
N THR A 356 8.32 3.71 -14.77
CA THR A 356 9.21 4.89 -14.71
C THR A 356 8.79 5.83 -13.59
N GLU A 357 7.49 6.12 -13.47
CA GLU A 357 6.94 6.92 -12.35
C GLU A 357 7.24 6.28 -10.99
N THR A 358 7.17 4.94 -10.90
CA THR A 358 7.52 4.20 -9.68
C THR A 358 9.02 4.33 -9.34
N ILE A 359 9.92 4.21 -10.32
CA ILE A 359 11.37 4.42 -10.16
C ILE A 359 11.66 5.83 -9.63
N GLU A 360 10.94 6.82 -10.14
CA GLU A 360 11.17 8.23 -9.79
C GLU A 360 10.54 8.64 -8.47
N ASN A 361 9.34 8.14 -8.17
CA ASN A 361 8.50 8.66 -7.09
C ASN A 361 8.31 7.68 -5.91
N ALA A 362 8.73 6.44 -6.02
CA ALA A 362 8.38 5.36 -5.07
C ALA A 362 6.85 5.23 -4.86
N TYR A 363 6.09 5.58 -5.88
CA TYR A 363 4.63 5.65 -5.82
C TYR A 363 3.98 5.36 -7.18
N ALA A 364 2.87 4.70 -7.14
CA ALA A 364 1.84 4.67 -8.18
C ALA A 364 0.48 4.65 -7.46
N HIS A 365 -0.54 5.31 -7.98
CA HIS A 365 -1.85 5.25 -7.34
C HIS A 365 -2.52 3.88 -7.54
N HIS A 366 -3.52 3.57 -6.71
CA HIS A 366 -4.11 2.22 -6.64
C HIS A 366 -4.50 1.63 -8.00
N ILE A 367 -5.08 2.43 -8.90
CA ILE A 367 -5.52 1.93 -10.22
C ILE A 367 -4.34 1.58 -11.13
N GLN A 368 -3.24 2.33 -11.08
CA GLN A 368 -2.02 1.97 -11.78
C GLN A 368 -1.46 0.63 -11.25
N ARG A 369 -1.43 0.46 -9.91
CA ARG A 369 -1.01 -0.81 -9.29
C ARG A 369 -1.93 -1.95 -9.69
N LEU A 370 -3.24 -1.79 -9.55
CA LEU A 370 -4.21 -2.86 -9.79
C LEU A 370 -4.38 -3.18 -11.27
N MET A 371 -4.62 -2.15 -12.12
CA MET A 371 -5.10 -2.35 -13.49
C MET A 371 -4.01 -2.27 -14.56
N ILE A 372 -2.80 -1.85 -14.20
CA ILE A 372 -1.64 -1.87 -15.10
C ILE A 372 -0.68 -2.96 -14.68
N THR A 373 0.13 -2.76 -13.64
CA THR A 373 1.18 -3.71 -13.23
C THR A 373 0.58 -5.02 -12.68
N GLY A 374 -0.38 -4.95 -11.79
CA GLY A 374 -1.04 -6.13 -11.23
C GLY A 374 -1.85 -6.92 -12.25
N ASN A 375 -2.63 -6.25 -13.09
CA ASN A 375 -3.39 -6.88 -14.17
C ASN A 375 -2.46 -7.58 -15.19
N PHE A 376 -1.36 -6.93 -15.58
CA PHE A 376 -0.38 -7.58 -16.45
C PHE A 376 0.16 -8.87 -15.81
N ALA A 377 0.58 -8.82 -14.54
CA ALA A 377 1.11 -9.96 -13.81
C ALA A 377 0.11 -11.14 -13.75
N LEU A 378 -1.15 -10.85 -13.39
CA LEU A 378 -2.24 -11.83 -13.38
C LEU A 378 -2.46 -12.48 -14.75
N LEU A 379 -2.56 -11.67 -15.80
CA LEU A 379 -2.80 -12.15 -17.17
C LEU A 379 -1.62 -12.95 -17.71
N ALA A 380 -0.40 -12.55 -17.40
CA ALA A 380 0.82 -13.22 -17.81
C ALA A 380 1.09 -14.51 -17.03
N GLY A 381 0.45 -14.71 -15.88
CA GLY A 381 0.66 -15.87 -15.01
C GLY A 381 1.97 -15.78 -14.23
N ILE A 382 2.32 -14.58 -13.77
CA ILE A 382 3.48 -14.35 -12.90
C ILE A 382 3.18 -14.89 -11.49
N ASP A 383 4.20 -15.45 -10.83
CA ASP A 383 4.10 -15.90 -9.45
C ASP A 383 3.60 -14.78 -8.52
N PRO A 384 2.47 -14.96 -7.83
CA PRO A 384 1.92 -13.94 -6.94
C PRO A 384 2.89 -13.48 -5.85
N LYS A 385 3.77 -14.37 -5.38
CA LYS A 385 4.78 -14.06 -4.36
C LYS A 385 5.84 -13.11 -4.91
N ALA A 386 6.25 -13.29 -6.16
CA ALA A 386 7.19 -12.38 -6.83
C ALA A 386 6.57 -10.99 -7.06
N VAL A 387 5.25 -10.92 -7.35
CA VAL A 387 4.52 -9.65 -7.47
C VAL A 387 4.42 -8.95 -6.11
N HIS A 388 4.07 -9.69 -5.05
CA HIS A 388 4.02 -9.18 -3.67
C HIS A 388 5.37 -8.59 -3.25
N GLN A 389 6.45 -9.34 -3.42
CA GLN A 389 7.79 -8.87 -3.07
C GLN A 389 8.14 -7.59 -3.83
N TRP A 390 7.89 -7.52 -5.14
CA TRP A 390 8.16 -6.32 -5.93
C TRP A 390 7.38 -5.10 -5.41
N TYR A 391 6.08 -5.24 -5.08
CA TYR A 391 5.28 -4.13 -4.56
C TYR A 391 5.81 -3.64 -3.20
N LEU A 392 6.20 -4.57 -2.34
CA LEU A 392 6.77 -4.25 -1.03
C LEU A 392 8.11 -3.50 -1.14
N GLU A 393 8.89 -3.84 -2.16
CA GLU A 393 10.18 -3.19 -2.44
C GLU A 393 10.01 -1.76 -2.98
N VAL A 394 9.14 -1.58 -4.00
CA VAL A 394 9.16 -0.38 -4.83
C VAL A 394 8.28 0.77 -4.35
N TYR A 395 7.27 0.52 -3.50
CA TYR A 395 6.38 1.56 -3.01
C TYR A 395 6.71 2.00 -1.58
N ALA A 396 6.84 3.32 -1.38
CA ALA A 396 7.21 3.86 -0.07
C ALA A 396 6.11 3.76 1.00
N ASP A 397 4.85 3.61 0.59
CA ASP A 397 3.70 3.41 1.47
C ASP A 397 3.38 1.92 1.73
N ALA A 398 4.14 0.99 1.13
CA ALA A 398 3.92 -0.44 1.26
C ALA A 398 4.53 -0.96 2.57
N TYR A 399 3.66 -1.51 3.41
CA TYR A 399 3.95 -2.36 4.56
C TYR A 399 3.26 -3.71 4.34
N GLU A 400 3.80 -4.79 4.87
CA GLU A 400 3.31 -6.13 4.58
C GLU A 400 1.82 -6.29 4.89
N TRP A 401 1.35 -5.73 6.01
CA TRP A 401 -0.06 -5.83 6.43
C TRP A 401 -1.06 -5.19 5.44
N VAL A 402 -0.67 -4.14 4.73
CA VAL A 402 -1.55 -3.48 3.74
C VAL A 402 -1.30 -4.00 2.33
N GLU A 403 -0.06 -4.34 2.02
CA GLU A 403 0.35 -4.67 0.66
C GLU A 403 0.00 -6.13 0.33
N LEU A 404 0.33 -7.10 1.21
CA LEU A 404 0.13 -8.52 0.99
C LEU A 404 -1.33 -8.87 0.60
N PRO A 405 -2.39 -8.46 1.34
CA PRO A 405 -3.75 -8.75 0.95
C PRO A 405 -4.18 -8.04 -0.34
N ASN A 406 -3.67 -6.84 -0.60
CA ASN A 406 -3.92 -6.13 -1.85
C ASN A 406 -3.33 -6.86 -3.07
N VAL A 407 -2.18 -7.52 -2.93
CA VAL A 407 -1.60 -8.28 -4.03
C VAL A 407 -2.19 -9.68 -4.10
N ILE A 408 -2.03 -10.49 -3.07
CA ILE A 408 -2.46 -11.91 -3.08
C ILE A 408 -3.97 -12.03 -3.30
N GLY A 409 -4.78 -11.27 -2.55
CA GLY A 409 -6.24 -11.36 -2.62
C GLY A 409 -6.83 -10.54 -3.75
N MET A 410 -6.53 -9.23 -3.81
CA MET A 410 -7.20 -8.34 -4.75
C MET A 410 -6.60 -8.41 -6.16
N SER A 411 -5.31 -8.15 -6.30
CA SER A 411 -4.65 -8.00 -7.60
C SER A 411 -4.50 -9.34 -8.32
N GLN A 412 -3.98 -10.36 -7.64
CA GLN A 412 -3.67 -11.66 -8.23
C GLN A 412 -4.76 -12.71 -8.05
N TYR A 413 -5.78 -12.44 -7.20
CA TYR A 413 -6.84 -13.42 -6.89
C TYR A 413 -6.25 -14.79 -6.49
N ALA A 414 -5.09 -14.76 -5.88
CA ALA A 414 -4.32 -15.96 -5.55
C ALA A 414 -4.90 -16.72 -4.35
N ASP A 415 -5.78 -16.10 -3.57
CA ASP A 415 -6.55 -16.70 -2.48
C ASP A 415 -7.84 -17.40 -2.94
N GLY A 416 -8.12 -17.44 -4.26
CA GLY A 416 -9.29 -18.12 -4.82
C GLY A 416 -10.62 -17.45 -4.51
N GLY A 417 -10.60 -16.19 -4.05
CA GLY A 417 -11.82 -15.39 -3.79
C GLY A 417 -12.17 -15.27 -2.31
N PHE A 418 -11.20 -15.48 -1.43
CA PHE A 418 -11.37 -15.23 0.00
C PHE A 418 -11.58 -13.73 0.28
N LEU A 419 -10.78 -12.86 -0.34
CA LEU A 419 -10.88 -11.40 -0.22
C LEU A 419 -11.80 -10.80 -1.29
N GLY A 420 -11.66 -11.23 -2.53
CA GLY A 420 -12.31 -10.63 -3.70
C GLY A 420 -13.35 -11.54 -4.35
N THR A 421 -14.41 -11.01 -4.90
CA THR A 421 -15.48 -11.81 -5.51
C THR A 421 -15.22 -12.25 -6.94
N LYS A 422 -14.20 -11.69 -7.60
CA LYS A 422 -13.75 -12.04 -8.97
C LYS A 422 -12.33 -11.54 -9.19
N PRO A 423 -11.56 -12.15 -10.11
CA PRO A 423 -10.28 -11.58 -10.54
C PRO A 423 -10.48 -10.23 -11.26
N TYR A 424 -9.56 -9.30 -11.02
CA TYR A 424 -9.53 -7.99 -11.69
C TYR A 424 -8.81 -8.07 -13.04
N ALA A 425 -9.19 -9.05 -13.85
CA ALA A 425 -8.66 -9.23 -15.20
C ALA A 425 -9.32 -8.26 -16.19
N ALA A 426 -8.53 -7.51 -16.95
CA ALA A 426 -9.00 -6.55 -17.94
C ALA A 426 -8.12 -6.54 -19.20
N SER A 427 -8.74 -6.29 -20.35
CA SER A 427 -8.05 -6.11 -21.63
C SER A 427 -7.55 -4.66 -21.82
N GLY A 428 -6.80 -4.41 -22.87
CA GLY A 428 -6.35 -3.07 -23.28
C GLY A 428 -7.47 -2.05 -23.46
N ASN A 429 -8.72 -2.48 -23.71
CA ASN A 429 -9.87 -1.58 -23.80
C ASN A 429 -10.19 -0.86 -22.49
N TYR A 430 -9.95 -1.49 -21.34
CA TYR A 430 -10.10 -0.83 -20.04
C TYR A 430 -9.07 0.29 -19.89
N ILE A 431 -7.81 0.00 -20.18
CA ILE A 431 -6.71 0.95 -20.10
C ILE A 431 -6.97 2.15 -21.02
N ASN A 432 -7.38 1.89 -22.27
CA ASN A 432 -7.70 2.93 -23.25
C ASN A 432 -8.88 3.85 -22.83
N ARG A 433 -9.82 3.31 -22.08
CA ARG A 433 -10.97 4.09 -21.58
C ARG A 433 -10.63 4.97 -20.39
N MET A 434 -9.75 4.49 -19.50
CA MET A 434 -9.44 5.12 -18.22
C MET A 434 -8.13 5.91 -18.22
N SER A 435 -7.41 5.92 -19.36
CA SER A 435 -6.14 6.65 -19.50
C SER A 435 -5.94 7.19 -20.91
N ASP A 436 -4.94 8.04 -21.05
CA ASP A 436 -4.42 8.52 -22.34
C ASP A 436 -3.19 7.71 -22.82
N TYR A 437 -2.73 6.71 -22.09
CA TYR A 437 -1.53 5.91 -22.39
C TYR A 437 -1.55 5.27 -23.77
N CYS A 438 -2.75 4.89 -24.27
CA CYS A 438 -2.85 4.19 -25.54
C CYS A 438 -2.68 5.12 -26.75
N SER A 439 -2.86 6.43 -26.61
CA SER A 439 -2.75 7.40 -27.70
C SER A 439 -1.35 7.44 -28.32
N ASN A 440 -0.30 7.26 -27.52
CA ASN A 440 1.10 7.26 -27.93
C ASN A 440 1.74 5.87 -27.88
N CYS A 441 0.93 4.80 -27.74
CA CYS A 441 1.45 3.45 -27.64
C CYS A 441 1.77 2.85 -29.03
N ARG A 442 2.81 2.02 -29.09
CA ARG A 442 3.10 1.20 -30.29
C ARG A 442 1.93 0.28 -30.64
N TYR A 443 1.16 -0.18 -29.64
CA TYR A 443 0.10 -1.15 -29.80
C TYR A 443 -1.28 -0.49 -29.83
N ASP A 444 -2.19 -1.02 -30.66
CA ASP A 444 -3.57 -0.58 -30.74
C ASP A 444 -4.47 -1.45 -29.83
N PRO A 445 -5.16 -0.89 -28.84
CA PRO A 445 -6.07 -1.61 -27.96
C PRO A 445 -7.32 -2.13 -28.67
N LYS A 446 -7.65 -1.65 -29.86
CA LYS A 446 -8.78 -2.11 -30.67
C LYS A 446 -8.46 -3.35 -31.51
N GLU A 447 -7.20 -3.55 -31.85
CA GLU A 447 -6.76 -4.73 -32.59
C GLU A 447 -6.67 -5.96 -31.68
N ARG A 448 -7.14 -7.11 -32.19
CA ARG A 448 -7.07 -8.41 -31.50
C ARG A 448 -5.89 -9.25 -31.93
N LEU A 449 -5.57 -9.19 -33.19
CA LEU A 449 -4.54 -9.99 -33.87
C LEU A 449 -3.64 -9.06 -34.72
N GLY A 450 -2.49 -9.55 -35.12
CA GLY A 450 -1.51 -8.75 -35.88
C GLY A 450 -0.43 -8.12 -35.00
N ASP A 451 0.57 -7.51 -35.61
CA ASP A 451 1.77 -7.02 -34.89
C ASP A 451 1.52 -5.80 -34.01
N LYS A 452 0.50 -5.03 -34.33
CA LYS A 452 0.10 -3.85 -33.57
C LYS A 452 -0.93 -4.14 -32.47
N ALA A 453 -1.47 -5.36 -32.41
CA ALA A 453 -2.48 -5.68 -31.40
C ALA A 453 -1.90 -5.61 -29.97
N CYS A 454 -2.64 -4.94 -29.07
CA CYS A 454 -2.24 -4.79 -27.69
C CYS A 454 -2.06 -6.15 -26.98
N PRO A 455 -0.89 -6.41 -26.36
CA PRO A 455 -0.63 -7.67 -25.65
C PRO A 455 -1.69 -7.99 -24.59
N PHE A 456 -2.21 -7.01 -23.85
CA PHE A 456 -3.26 -7.21 -22.87
C PHE A 456 -4.52 -7.88 -23.45
N ASN A 457 -4.84 -7.66 -24.74
CA ASN A 457 -6.00 -8.29 -25.36
C ASN A 457 -5.83 -9.81 -25.51
N ALA A 458 -4.70 -10.25 -26.03
CA ALA A 458 -4.41 -11.68 -26.19
C ALA A 458 -4.25 -12.38 -24.83
N LEU A 459 -3.52 -11.75 -23.89
CA LEU A 459 -3.31 -12.27 -22.55
C LEU A 459 -4.61 -12.38 -21.76
N TYR A 460 -5.54 -11.42 -21.88
CA TYR A 460 -6.85 -11.48 -21.22
C TYR A 460 -7.67 -12.70 -21.66
N TRP A 461 -7.76 -12.96 -22.96
CA TRP A 461 -8.50 -14.09 -23.46
C TRP A 461 -7.82 -15.42 -23.15
N ASP A 462 -6.49 -15.47 -23.19
CA ASP A 462 -5.73 -16.64 -22.80
C ASP A 462 -5.90 -16.94 -21.31
N PHE A 463 -5.84 -15.91 -20.44
CA PHE A 463 -6.12 -16.04 -19.00
C PHE A 463 -7.49 -16.68 -18.73
N LEU A 464 -8.54 -16.20 -19.40
CA LEU A 464 -9.88 -16.77 -19.25
C LEU A 464 -9.95 -18.20 -19.78
N ALA A 465 -9.28 -18.49 -20.90
CA ALA A 465 -9.29 -19.83 -21.52
C ALA A 465 -8.58 -20.86 -20.62
N ARG A 466 -7.35 -20.56 -20.16
CA ARG A 466 -6.56 -21.50 -19.33
C ARG A 466 -7.15 -21.72 -17.96
N ASN A 467 -7.87 -20.73 -17.40
CA ASN A 467 -8.47 -20.81 -16.05
C ASN A 467 -9.98 -21.13 -16.09
N ARG A 468 -10.52 -21.57 -17.26
CA ARG A 468 -11.96 -21.77 -17.42
C ARG A 468 -12.55 -22.69 -16.37
N GLU A 469 -11.90 -23.81 -16.09
CA GLU A 469 -12.43 -24.80 -15.13
C GLU A 469 -12.56 -24.23 -13.71
N LYS A 470 -11.63 -23.39 -13.31
CA LYS A 470 -11.64 -22.71 -11.99
C LYS A 470 -12.63 -21.56 -11.90
N LEU A 471 -12.92 -20.89 -13.04
CA LEU A 471 -13.67 -19.63 -13.06
C LEU A 471 -15.08 -19.73 -13.70
N LYS A 472 -15.44 -20.85 -14.35
CA LYS A 472 -16.71 -20.99 -15.08
C LYS A 472 -17.97 -20.82 -14.23
N SER A 473 -17.87 -21.09 -12.91
CA SER A 473 -18.97 -20.91 -11.96
C SER A 473 -19.13 -19.46 -11.47
N ASN A 474 -18.19 -18.58 -11.75
CA ASN A 474 -18.25 -17.18 -11.32
C ASN A 474 -19.21 -16.40 -12.22
N HIS A 475 -20.40 -16.07 -11.68
CA HIS A 475 -21.46 -15.38 -12.42
C HIS A 475 -21.02 -14.02 -13.01
N ARG A 476 -20.04 -13.34 -12.39
CA ARG A 476 -19.49 -12.06 -12.88
C ARG A 476 -18.65 -12.22 -14.14
N LEU A 477 -18.23 -13.43 -14.48
CA LEU A 477 -17.47 -13.77 -15.68
C LEU A 477 -18.34 -14.44 -16.76
N ALA A 478 -19.63 -14.60 -16.54
CA ALA A 478 -20.55 -15.23 -17.49
C ALA A 478 -20.54 -14.56 -18.88
N GLN A 479 -20.55 -13.22 -18.94
CA GLN A 479 -20.54 -12.48 -20.20
C GLN A 479 -19.20 -12.63 -20.96
N PRO A 480 -18.02 -12.46 -20.36
CA PRO A 480 -16.74 -12.81 -21.01
C PRO A 480 -16.70 -14.23 -21.55
N TYR A 481 -17.12 -15.24 -20.80
CA TYR A 481 -17.15 -16.62 -21.27
C TYR A 481 -18.17 -16.84 -22.42
N ALA A 482 -19.33 -16.22 -22.38
CA ALA A 482 -20.27 -16.26 -23.49
C ALA A 482 -19.70 -15.60 -24.77
N THR A 483 -18.92 -14.52 -24.61
CA THR A 483 -18.21 -13.88 -25.74
C THR A 483 -17.13 -14.80 -26.30
N TRP A 484 -16.31 -15.41 -25.44
CA TRP A 484 -15.29 -16.38 -25.85
C TRP A 484 -15.89 -17.56 -26.61
N SER A 485 -17.01 -18.11 -26.14
CA SER A 485 -17.67 -19.25 -26.77
C SER A 485 -18.26 -18.93 -28.17
N ARG A 486 -18.58 -17.68 -28.45
CA ARG A 486 -19.06 -17.23 -29.77
C ARG A 486 -17.96 -17.02 -30.81
N MET A 487 -16.69 -16.94 -30.39
CA MET A 487 -15.58 -16.83 -31.31
C MET A 487 -15.38 -18.17 -32.05
N SER A 488 -15.01 -18.11 -33.34
CA SER A 488 -14.62 -19.32 -34.08
C SER A 488 -13.40 -20.00 -33.44
N GLU A 489 -13.22 -21.26 -33.70
CA GLU A 489 -12.09 -22.04 -33.18
C GLU A 489 -10.74 -21.46 -33.67
N ASP A 490 -10.67 -21.09 -34.93
CA ASP A 490 -9.46 -20.47 -35.51
C ASP A 490 -9.11 -19.17 -34.77
N VAL A 491 -10.07 -18.28 -34.53
CA VAL A 491 -9.82 -17.02 -33.80
C VAL A 491 -9.36 -17.29 -32.37
N ARG A 492 -9.94 -18.28 -31.69
CA ARG A 492 -9.51 -18.65 -30.33
C ARG A 492 -8.09 -19.23 -30.33
N HIS A 493 -7.78 -20.06 -31.35
CA HIS A 493 -6.44 -20.61 -31.54
C HIS A 493 -5.41 -19.49 -31.75
N ASP A 494 -5.66 -18.57 -32.69
CA ASP A 494 -4.75 -17.48 -33.04
C ASP A 494 -4.50 -16.54 -31.86
N ILE A 495 -5.53 -16.22 -31.08
CA ILE A 495 -5.38 -15.41 -29.85
C ILE A 495 -4.45 -16.10 -28.85
N ARG A 496 -4.63 -17.40 -28.61
CA ARG A 496 -3.79 -18.16 -27.67
C ARG A 496 -2.36 -18.32 -28.20
N ALA A 497 -2.18 -18.57 -29.49
CA ALA A 497 -0.88 -18.63 -30.13
C ALA A 497 -0.13 -17.30 -29.97
N LYS A 498 -0.82 -16.17 -30.17
CA LYS A 498 -0.26 -14.84 -29.97
C LYS A 498 0.15 -14.58 -28.52
N ALA A 499 -0.69 -14.97 -27.55
CA ALA A 499 -0.38 -14.85 -26.14
C ALA A 499 0.87 -15.67 -25.77
N ALA A 500 0.94 -16.91 -26.22
CA ALA A 500 2.09 -17.79 -26.02
C ALA A 500 3.38 -17.21 -26.61
N LEU A 501 3.32 -16.70 -27.85
CA LEU A 501 4.46 -16.06 -28.51
C LEU A 501 4.96 -14.84 -27.74
N PHE A 502 4.04 -14.01 -27.21
CA PHE A 502 4.39 -12.86 -26.39
C PHE A 502 5.04 -13.29 -25.06
N LEU A 503 4.44 -14.25 -24.36
CA LEU A 503 4.93 -14.75 -23.07
C LEU A 503 6.33 -15.38 -23.19
N ASN A 504 6.62 -16.10 -24.28
CA ASN A 504 7.94 -16.70 -24.54
C ASN A 504 9.04 -15.66 -24.78
N ARG A 505 8.70 -14.41 -25.06
CA ARG A 505 9.66 -13.30 -25.23
C ARG A 505 9.90 -12.51 -23.94
N LEU A 506 9.17 -12.83 -22.89
CA LEU A 506 9.31 -12.19 -21.57
C LEU A 506 10.39 -12.84 -20.69
N SER A 507 10.74 -14.08 -21.01
CA SER A 507 11.76 -14.89 -20.33
C SER A 507 13.17 -14.52 -20.77
#